data_ede49e641ba31898dc05a0796551728e
#
_entry.id   ede49e641ba31898dc05a0796551728e
#
_cell.length_a   1.000
_cell.length_b   1.000
_cell.length_c   1.000
_cell.angle_alpha   90.00
_cell.angle_beta   90.00
_cell.angle_gamma   90.00
#
_symmetry.space_group_name_H-M   'P 1'
#
loop_
_entity.id
_entity.type
_entity.pdbx_description
1 polymer ?
#
loop_
_entity_poly.entity_id
_entity_poly.type
_entity_poly.pdbx_seq_one_letter_code
_entity_poly.pdbx_strand_id
1 'polypeptide(L)'
;RKFNNGGNRKTKGALVATGCIVGVFVLTNAVLVASVLVPYGLGLPNYCGIGLYLLLSTGMVFFCLAGRTLRQEVRMTFEVTDRSVEEGRRQVARIVGRDTSNLSAQEVRTAALETLAENLSDGVVAPLFWMLLLGVPGMMTYKMVNTLDSMIGYRTERYERFGCWAAKIDDYANYIPARLTALLIVFAEKLMRWKRTSVKWLMGFVGRYGSQHASPNSGWPEAALAGVLDCQFGGGHNYFGVYFYKPFIGDYPRLLTTADMWRSLQIAMAVEMMMVGLMLLVMLIG
;
A
#
# COMPACT_ATOMS: atom_id res chain seq x y z
N ARG A 1 -23.93 -0.58 10.38
CA ARG A 1 -25.25 -0.91 9.76
C ARG A 1 -26.24 0.26 9.82
N LYS A 2 -26.42 0.96 10.96
CA LYS A 2 -27.41 2.05 11.11
C LYS A 2 -27.21 3.20 10.13
N PHE A 3 -25.98 3.63 9.82
CA PHE A 3 -25.67 4.74 8.94
C PHE A 3 -25.83 4.43 7.45
N ASN A 4 -25.71 3.16 7.06
CA ASN A 4 -25.80 2.73 5.65
C ASN A 4 -27.24 2.35 5.21
N ASN A 5 -28.27 2.72 5.95
CA ASN A 5 -29.67 2.46 5.62
C ASN A 5 -30.43 3.75 5.32
N GLY A 6 -31.44 3.66 4.43
CA GLY A 6 -32.34 4.77 4.07
C GLY A 6 -31.79 5.71 3.00
N GLY A 7 -32.45 6.85 2.79
CA GLY A 7 -32.05 7.90 1.85
C GLY A 7 -30.71 8.56 2.23
N ASN A 8 -30.10 9.28 1.28
CA ASN A 8 -28.86 10.05 1.47
C ASN A 8 -27.62 9.24 1.90
N ARG A 9 -27.51 7.95 1.49
CA ARG A 9 -26.34 7.09 1.81
C ARG A 9 -25.02 7.75 1.46
N LYS A 10 -24.95 8.47 0.33
CA LYS A 10 -23.73 9.16 -0.14
C LYS A 10 -23.28 10.25 0.84
N THR A 11 -24.20 11.09 1.29
CA THR A 11 -23.92 12.17 2.25
C THR A 11 -23.54 11.62 3.63
N LYS A 12 -24.24 10.58 4.09
CA LYS A 12 -23.91 9.91 5.35
C LYS A 12 -22.51 9.28 5.29
N GLY A 13 -22.16 8.66 4.17
CA GLY A 13 -20.83 8.10 3.95
C GLY A 13 -19.74 9.16 3.94
N ALA A 14 -19.98 10.31 3.29
CA ALA A 14 -19.08 11.45 3.31
C ALA A 14 -18.82 11.95 4.74
N LEU A 15 -19.90 12.17 5.51
CA LEU A 15 -19.80 12.64 6.89
C LEU A 15 -19.03 11.67 7.79
N VAL A 16 -19.30 10.37 7.66
CA VAL A 16 -18.56 9.35 8.42
C VAL A 16 -17.10 9.33 8.01
N ALA A 17 -16.78 9.29 6.72
CA ALA A 17 -15.40 9.27 6.25
C ALA A 17 -14.64 10.53 6.72
N THR A 18 -15.20 11.73 6.50
CA THR A 18 -14.58 12.98 6.93
C THR A 18 -14.44 13.04 8.45
N GLY A 19 -15.47 12.64 9.20
CA GLY A 19 -15.43 12.61 10.66
C GLY A 19 -14.34 11.68 11.22
N CYS A 20 -14.17 10.48 10.63
CA CYS A 20 -13.09 9.56 11.01
C CYS A 20 -11.72 10.14 10.67
N ILE A 21 -11.53 10.69 9.49
CA ILE A 21 -10.25 11.26 9.02
C ILE A 21 -9.84 12.44 9.90
N VAL A 22 -10.73 13.42 10.08
CA VAL A 22 -10.48 14.59 10.94
C VAL A 22 -10.31 14.17 12.40
N GLY A 23 -11.13 13.23 12.87
CA GLY A 23 -11.06 12.73 14.25
C GLY A 23 -9.71 12.07 14.55
N VAL A 24 -9.18 11.25 13.64
CA VAL A 24 -7.84 10.64 13.81
C VAL A 24 -6.74 11.70 13.79
N PHE A 25 -6.81 12.67 12.88
CA PHE A 25 -5.82 13.76 12.84
C PHE A 25 -5.80 14.55 14.15
N VAL A 26 -6.96 15.01 14.61
CA VAL A 26 -7.08 15.78 15.85
C VAL A 26 -6.68 14.96 17.08
N LEU A 27 -7.14 13.71 17.16
CA LEU A 27 -6.82 12.83 18.30
C LEU A 27 -5.33 12.53 18.37
N THR A 28 -4.69 12.23 17.24
CA THR A 28 -3.25 11.96 17.21
C THR A 28 -2.45 13.19 17.65
N ASN A 29 -2.80 14.39 17.13
CA ASN A 29 -2.17 15.62 17.60
C ASN A 29 -2.38 15.86 19.10
N ALA A 30 -3.60 15.69 19.59
CA ALA A 30 -3.91 15.88 21.02
C ALA A 30 -3.11 14.91 21.90
N VAL A 31 -2.99 13.64 21.52
CA VAL A 31 -2.20 12.63 22.25
C VAL A 31 -0.72 13.01 22.25
N LEU A 32 -0.15 13.41 21.11
CA LEU A 32 1.26 13.78 21.01
C LEU A 32 1.56 15.07 21.79
N VAL A 33 0.69 16.07 21.74
CA VAL A 33 0.84 17.30 22.53
C VAL A 33 0.71 17.02 24.01
N ALA A 34 -0.29 16.21 24.42
CA ALA A 34 -0.48 15.83 25.81
C ALA A 34 0.71 15.05 26.36
N SER A 35 1.37 14.22 25.55
CA SER A 35 2.56 13.47 25.97
C SER A 35 3.72 14.36 26.42
N VAL A 36 3.78 15.61 25.95
CA VAL A 36 4.78 16.59 26.37
C VAL A 36 4.26 17.49 27.50
N LEU A 37 3.04 18.01 27.35
CA LEU A 37 2.48 19.00 28.29
C LEU A 37 2.09 18.43 29.64
N VAL A 38 1.58 17.18 29.70
CA VAL A 38 1.16 16.57 30.97
C VAL A 38 2.35 16.34 31.92
N PRO A 39 3.46 15.71 31.49
CA PRO A 39 4.65 15.61 32.35
C PRO A 39 5.19 16.97 32.81
N TYR A 40 5.20 17.96 31.91
CA TYR A 40 5.62 19.33 32.26
C TYR A 40 4.71 19.95 33.33
N GLY A 41 3.39 19.84 33.18
CA GLY A 41 2.40 20.34 34.17
C GLY A 41 2.46 19.65 35.54
N LEU A 42 2.99 18.41 35.57
CA LEU A 42 3.24 17.67 36.84
C LEU A 42 4.61 17.98 37.46
N GLY A 43 5.36 18.91 36.91
CA GLY A 43 6.70 19.27 37.39
C GLY A 43 7.77 18.21 37.12
N LEU A 44 7.51 17.26 36.21
CA LEU A 44 8.49 16.26 35.81
C LEU A 44 9.57 16.87 34.91
N PRO A 45 10.79 16.32 34.91
CA PRO A 45 11.85 16.79 33.99
C PRO A 45 11.43 16.69 32.52
N ASN A 46 11.87 17.63 31.69
CA ASN A 46 11.51 17.73 30.26
C ASN A 46 11.78 16.44 29.46
N TYR A 47 12.81 15.67 29.83
CA TYR A 47 13.14 14.41 29.17
C TYR A 47 12.03 13.35 29.34
N CYS A 48 11.19 13.43 30.39
CA CYS A 48 10.05 12.53 30.56
C CYS A 48 9.00 12.76 29.45
N GLY A 49 8.67 14.03 29.16
CA GLY A 49 7.74 14.38 28.08
C GLY A 49 8.30 14.02 26.69
N ILE A 50 9.57 14.32 26.45
CA ILE A 50 10.24 13.94 25.20
C ILE A 50 10.27 12.42 25.03
N GLY A 51 10.62 11.68 26.09
CA GLY A 51 10.65 10.22 26.08
C GLY A 51 9.28 9.62 25.76
N LEU A 52 8.22 10.13 26.39
CA LEU A 52 6.85 9.67 26.12
C LEU A 52 6.39 10.00 24.70
N TYR A 53 6.71 11.20 24.19
CA TYR A 53 6.45 11.60 22.80
C TYR A 53 7.13 10.64 21.81
N LEU A 54 8.41 10.35 22.00
CA LEU A 54 9.18 9.45 21.13
C LEU A 54 8.64 8.02 21.19
N LEU A 55 8.28 7.52 22.36
CA LEU A 55 7.70 6.19 22.55
C LEU A 55 6.37 6.04 21.79
N LEU A 56 5.45 6.99 21.98
CA LEU A 56 4.14 6.98 21.31
C LEU A 56 4.28 7.14 19.81
N SER A 57 5.11 8.08 19.34
CA SER A 57 5.38 8.30 17.93
C SER A 57 5.97 7.05 17.26
N THR A 58 6.96 6.43 17.89
CA THR A 58 7.58 5.19 17.38
C THR A 58 6.57 4.04 17.30
N GLY A 59 5.73 3.89 18.33
CA GLY A 59 4.66 2.90 18.33
C GLY A 59 3.65 3.13 17.20
N MET A 60 3.20 4.36 16.99
CA MET A 60 2.28 4.72 15.91
C MET A 60 2.89 4.43 14.53
N VAL A 61 4.16 4.83 14.30
CA VAL A 61 4.88 4.55 13.05
C VAL A 61 5.02 3.05 12.82
N PHE A 62 5.40 2.29 13.85
CA PHE A 62 5.54 0.84 13.76
C PHE A 62 4.25 0.14 13.29
N PHE A 63 3.08 0.54 13.83
CA PHE A 63 1.79 -0.03 13.42
C PHE A 63 1.29 0.44 12.04
N CYS A 64 1.79 1.56 11.54
CA CYS A 64 1.41 2.06 10.22
C CYS A 64 2.16 1.39 9.08
N LEU A 65 3.37 0.86 9.33
CA LEU A 65 4.23 0.29 8.29
C LEU A 65 4.04 -1.22 8.15
N ALA A 66 3.84 -1.69 6.93
CA ALA A 66 3.59 -3.09 6.62
C ALA A 66 4.76 -3.79 5.89
N GLY A 67 5.89 -3.12 5.64
CA GLY A 67 6.95 -3.61 4.75
C GLY A 67 7.49 -5.00 5.09
N ARG A 68 7.81 -5.25 6.37
CA ARG A 68 8.31 -6.57 6.82
C ARG A 68 7.25 -7.67 6.66
N THR A 69 6.04 -7.42 7.14
CA THR A 69 4.93 -8.39 7.08
C THR A 69 4.58 -8.71 5.62
N LEU A 70 4.50 -7.70 4.76
CA LEU A 70 4.23 -7.87 3.34
C LEU A 70 5.27 -8.77 2.66
N ARG A 71 6.56 -8.50 2.86
CA ARG A 71 7.64 -9.33 2.31
C ARG A 71 7.57 -10.77 2.82
N GLN A 72 7.24 -10.96 4.09
CA GLN A 72 7.12 -12.29 4.69
C GLN A 72 5.93 -13.07 4.10
N GLU A 73 4.77 -12.45 3.96
CA GLU A 73 3.57 -13.10 3.40
C GLU A 73 3.79 -13.50 1.92
N VAL A 74 4.43 -12.63 1.12
CA VAL A 74 4.77 -12.95 -0.28
C VAL A 74 5.77 -14.11 -0.37
N ARG A 75 6.82 -14.08 0.45
CA ARG A 75 7.79 -15.18 0.53
C ARG A 75 7.12 -16.50 0.89
N MET A 76 6.31 -16.51 1.95
CA MET A 76 5.58 -17.71 2.38
C MET A 76 4.65 -18.23 1.27
N THR A 77 3.98 -17.33 0.53
CA THR A 77 3.11 -17.71 -0.59
C THR A 77 3.88 -18.51 -1.64
N PHE A 78 5.07 -18.07 -2.03
CA PHE A 78 5.88 -18.82 -2.99
C PHE A 78 6.38 -20.15 -2.43
N GLU A 79 6.94 -20.14 -1.21
CA GLU A 79 7.50 -21.34 -0.57
C GLU A 79 6.43 -22.45 -0.38
N VAL A 80 5.21 -22.10 0.00
CA VAL A 80 4.15 -23.11 0.17
C VAL A 80 3.54 -23.51 -1.18
N THR A 81 3.47 -22.61 -2.17
CA THR A 81 2.99 -22.93 -3.52
C THR A 81 3.91 -23.93 -4.23
N ASP A 82 5.20 -23.87 -3.99
CA ASP A 82 6.18 -24.82 -4.53
C ASP A 82 5.96 -26.25 -3.99
N ARG A 83 5.32 -26.41 -2.83
CA ARG A 83 5.00 -27.69 -2.20
C ARG A 83 3.59 -28.15 -2.54
N SER A 84 2.63 -27.23 -2.47
CA SER A 84 1.21 -27.49 -2.67
C SER A 84 0.49 -26.25 -3.16
N VAL A 85 -0.15 -26.36 -4.34
CA VAL A 85 -0.96 -25.26 -4.88
C VAL A 85 -2.13 -24.91 -3.95
N GLU A 86 -2.69 -25.92 -3.28
CA GLU A 86 -3.81 -25.74 -2.35
C GLU A 86 -3.39 -24.93 -1.12
N GLU A 87 -2.22 -25.20 -0.56
CA GLU A 87 -1.65 -24.36 0.52
C GLU A 87 -1.31 -22.97 0.03
N GLY A 88 -0.79 -22.84 -1.20
CA GLY A 88 -0.55 -21.56 -1.86
C GLY A 88 -1.80 -20.71 -1.99
N ARG A 89 -2.93 -21.31 -2.40
CA ARG A 89 -4.25 -20.65 -2.48
C ARG A 89 -4.71 -20.11 -1.12
N ARG A 90 -4.57 -20.93 -0.06
CA ARG A 90 -4.90 -20.50 1.32
C ARG A 90 -4.00 -19.38 1.81
N GLN A 91 -2.71 -19.46 1.50
CA GLN A 91 -1.74 -18.45 1.91
C GLN A 91 -1.98 -17.12 1.20
N VAL A 92 -2.15 -17.12 -0.14
CA VAL A 92 -2.40 -15.89 -0.89
C VAL A 92 -3.74 -15.25 -0.54
N ALA A 93 -4.75 -16.02 -0.17
CA ALA A 93 -6.06 -15.52 0.29
C ALA A 93 -5.96 -14.57 1.50
N ARG A 94 -4.86 -14.62 2.25
CA ARG A 94 -4.64 -13.71 3.40
C ARG A 94 -4.28 -12.29 2.99
N ILE A 95 -3.80 -12.11 1.76
CA ILE A 95 -3.27 -10.83 1.28
C ILE A 95 -3.97 -10.29 0.04
N VAL A 96 -4.88 -11.06 -0.57
CA VAL A 96 -5.65 -10.63 -1.75
C VAL A 96 -7.15 -10.59 -1.46
N GLY A 97 -7.87 -9.70 -2.15
CA GLY A 97 -9.34 -9.60 -2.05
C GLY A 97 -10.10 -10.44 -3.08
N ARG A 98 -9.39 -11.15 -3.98
CA ARG A 98 -10.01 -11.99 -5.04
C ARG A 98 -10.28 -13.41 -4.54
N ASP A 99 -11.17 -14.14 -5.24
CA ASP A 99 -11.38 -15.56 -5.02
C ASP A 99 -10.12 -16.33 -5.43
N THR A 100 -9.61 -17.15 -4.51
CA THR A 100 -8.36 -17.91 -4.69
C THR A 100 -8.58 -19.39 -4.90
N SER A 101 -9.82 -19.90 -4.78
CA SER A 101 -10.15 -21.33 -4.75
C SER A 101 -9.71 -22.11 -6.00
N ASN A 102 -9.71 -21.44 -7.17
CA ASN A 102 -9.41 -22.05 -8.46
C ASN A 102 -8.12 -21.56 -9.13
N LEU A 103 -7.29 -20.78 -8.42
CA LEU A 103 -6.06 -20.24 -8.99
C LEU A 103 -5.05 -21.36 -9.26
N SER A 104 -4.41 -21.35 -10.41
CA SER A 104 -3.23 -22.16 -10.71
C SER A 104 -2.03 -21.67 -9.87
N ALA A 105 -0.97 -22.48 -9.80
CA ALA A 105 0.26 -22.08 -9.11
C ALA A 105 0.83 -20.77 -9.65
N GLN A 106 0.73 -20.54 -10.96
CA GLN A 106 1.21 -19.31 -11.60
C GLN A 106 0.35 -18.11 -11.22
N GLU A 107 -0.98 -18.25 -11.20
CA GLU A 107 -1.88 -17.18 -10.79
C GLU A 107 -1.74 -16.82 -9.32
N VAL A 108 -1.44 -17.80 -8.44
CA VAL A 108 -1.09 -17.56 -7.03
C VAL A 108 0.17 -16.71 -6.91
N ARG A 109 1.24 -17.04 -7.66
CA ARG A 109 2.49 -16.27 -7.68
C ARG A 109 2.29 -14.86 -8.25
N THR A 110 1.53 -14.74 -9.34
CA THR A 110 1.17 -13.44 -9.94
C THR A 110 0.42 -12.58 -8.94
N ALA A 111 -0.62 -13.12 -8.29
CA ALA A 111 -1.39 -12.43 -7.27
C ALA A 111 -0.53 -11.93 -6.11
N ALA A 112 0.44 -12.74 -5.67
CA ALA A 112 1.35 -12.33 -4.60
C ALA A 112 2.25 -11.15 -5.00
N LEU A 113 2.78 -11.13 -6.25
CA LEU A 113 3.64 -10.03 -6.71
C LEU A 113 2.87 -8.76 -7.06
N GLU A 114 1.66 -8.87 -7.62
CA GLU A 114 0.74 -7.75 -7.78
C GLU A 114 0.46 -7.07 -6.43
N THR A 115 0.10 -7.89 -5.44
CA THR A 115 -0.16 -7.41 -4.07
C THR A 115 1.08 -6.81 -3.42
N LEU A 116 2.28 -7.36 -3.70
CA LEU A 116 3.54 -6.76 -3.24
C LEU A 116 3.71 -5.35 -3.81
N ALA A 117 3.49 -5.17 -5.11
CA ALA A 117 3.67 -3.88 -5.76
C ALA A 117 2.65 -2.84 -5.25
N GLU A 118 1.37 -3.21 -5.17
CA GLU A 118 0.30 -2.35 -4.67
C GLU A 118 0.54 -1.96 -3.21
N ASN A 119 0.78 -2.94 -2.32
CA ASN A 119 0.97 -2.66 -0.90
C ASN A 119 2.34 -2.06 -0.57
N LEU A 120 3.33 -2.13 -1.45
CA LEU A 120 4.56 -1.34 -1.32
C LEU A 120 4.24 0.16 -1.42
N SER A 121 3.30 0.55 -2.28
CA SER A 121 2.76 1.90 -2.31
C SER A 121 1.96 2.21 -1.04
N ASP A 122 0.90 1.44 -0.77
CA ASP A 122 -0.12 1.78 0.22
C ASP A 122 0.28 1.49 1.66
N GLY A 123 1.17 0.52 1.85
CA GLY A 123 1.64 0.09 3.17
C GLY A 123 3.03 0.58 3.57
N VAL A 124 3.77 1.25 2.67
CA VAL A 124 5.13 1.72 2.94
C VAL A 124 5.34 3.14 2.43
N VAL A 125 5.28 3.37 1.12
CA VAL A 125 5.66 4.66 0.53
C VAL A 125 4.65 5.75 0.90
N ALA A 126 3.36 5.50 0.77
CA ALA A 126 2.33 6.48 1.08
C ALA A 126 2.27 6.86 2.57
N PRO A 127 2.32 5.93 3.53
CA PRO A 127 2.45 6.30 4.94
C PRO A 127 3.67 7.19 5.22
N LEU A 128 4.85 6.85 4.68
CA LEU A 128 6.07 7.63 4.84
C LEU A 128 6.00 8.99 4.14
N PHE A 129 5.37 9.06 2.98
CA PHE A 129 5.13 10.31 2.25
C PHE A 129 4.26 11.27 3.09
N TRP A 130 3.16 10.81 3.64
CA TRP A 130 2.30 11.62 4.49
C TRP A 130 2.93 11.97 5.84
N MET A 131 3.81 11.09 6.36
CA MET A 131 4.63 11.41 7.52
C MET A 131 5.64 12.53 7.23
N LEU A 132 6.24 12.53 6.04
CA LEU A 132 7.16 13.58 5.62
C LEU A 132 6.49 14.96 5.54
N LEU A 133 5.24 15.01 5.08
CA LEU A 133 4.50 16.26 4.90
C LEU A 133 3.84 16.78 6.18
N LEU A 134 3.26 15.90 6.99
CA LEU A 134 2.39 16.25 8.12
C LEU A 134 2.76 15.56 9.43
N GLY A 135 3.94 14.94 9.51
CA GLY A 135 4.40 14.20 10.68
C GLY A 135 3.59 12.93 10.95
N VAL A 136 3.72 12.41 12.18
CA VAL A 136 2.99 11.22 12.63
C VAL A 136 1.47 11.36 12.51
N PRO A 137 0.85 12.52 12.82
CA PRO A 137 -0.58 12.72 12.57
C PRO A 137 -0.99 12.53 11.12
N GLY A 138 -0.18 12.98 10.15
CA GLY A 138 -0.43 12.77 8.73
C GLY A 138 -0.38 11.30 8.33
N MET A 139 0.62 10.56 8.82
CA MET A 139 0.73 9.10 8.61
C MET A 139 -0.50 8.34 9.15
N MET A 140 -0.91 8.64 10.38
CA MET A 140 -2.09 8.02 11.01
C MET A 140 -3.38 8.34 10.25
N THR A 141 -3.51 9.58 9.79
CA THR A 141 -4.65 10.02 8.98
C THR A 141 -4.71 9.31 7.63
N TYR A 142 -3.56 9.18 6.94
CA TYR A 142 -3.49 8.38 5.73
C TYR A 142 -3.88 6.93 5.98
N LYS A 143 -3.40 6.33 7.08
CA LYS A 143 -3.78 4.95 7.45
C LYS A 143 -5.28 4.80 7.69
N MET A 144 -5.94 5.83 8.25
CA MET A 144 -7.40 5.86 8.36
C MET A 144 -8.07 5.92 7.00
N VAL A 145 -7.59 6.76 6.07
CA VAL A 145 -8.10 6.85 4.69
C VAL A 145 -8.04 5.47 4.00
N ASN A 146 -6.88 4.84 3.99
CA ASN A 146 -6.66 3.53 3.39
C ASN A 146 -7.50 2.43 4.04
N THR A 147 -7.68 2.49 5.37
CA THR A 147 -8.55 1.55 6.10
C THR A 147 -10.01 1.73 5.73
N LEU A 148 -10.49 2.97 5.59
CA LEU A 148 -11.87 3.24 5.18
C LEU A 148 -12.14 2.71 3.78
N ASP A 149 -11.23 2.91 2.83
CA ASP A 149 -11.36 2.34 1.49
C ASP A 149 -11.42 0.82 1.55
N SER A 150 -10.49 0.18 2.22
CA SER A 150 -10.44 -1.28 2.37
C SER A 150 -11.68 -1.88 3.04
N MET A 151 -12.38 -1.13 3.90
CA MET A 151 -13.57 -1.62 4.61
C MET A 151 -14.89 -1.31 3.91
N ILE A 152 -15.01 -0.17 3.24
CA ILE A 152 -16.27 0.32 2.69
C ILE A 152 -16.18 0.85 1.26
N GLY A 153 -14.98 0.92 0.65
CA GLY A 153 -14.76 1.43 -0.71
C GLY A 153 -15.22 0.48 -1.83
N TYR A 154 -15.66 -0.73 -1.49
CA TYR A 154 -16.09 -1.74 -2.46
C TYR A 154 -17.32 -1.29 -3.27
N ARG A 155 -17.29 -1.54 -4.60
CA ARG A 155 -18.41 -1.30 -5.53
C ARG A 155 -19.47 -2.40 -5.46
N THR A 156 -19.89 -2.77 -4.24
CA THR A 156 -21.01 -3.68 -4.01
C THR A 156 -22.28 -2.87 -3.79
N GLU A 157 -23.46 -3.44 -4.07
CA GLU A 157 -24.77 -2.81 -3.86
C GLU A 157 -24.89 -2.18 -2.46
N ARG A 158 -24.27 -2.80 -1.48
CA ARG A 158 -24.26 -2.33 -0.10
C ARG A 158 -23.42 -1.07 0.09
N TYR A 159 -22.24 -0.95 -0.52
CA TYR A 159 -21.25 0.09 -0.22
C TYR A 159 -21.05 1.10 -1.36
N GLU A 160 -21.47 0.82 -2.59
CA GLU A 160 -21.25 1.66 -3.76
C GLU A 160 -21.58 3.15 -3.52
N ARG A 161 -22.74 3.41 -2.89
CA ARG A 161 -23.14 4.79 -2.55
C ARG A 161 -22.54 5.31 -1.26
N PHE A 162 -22.43 4.46 -0.25
CA PHE A 162 -21.94 4.85 1.07
C PHE A 162 -20.42 5.04 1.09
N GLY A 163 -19.66 4.12 0.50
CA GLY A 163 -18.20 4.14 0.49
C GLY A 163 -17.57 4.99 -0.62
N CYS A 164 -18.36 5.58 -1.53
CA CYS A 164 -17.82 6.28 -2.69
C CYS A 164 -16.88 7.45 -2.34
N TRP A 165 -17.06 8.09 -1.20
CA TRP A 165 -16.15 9.16 -0.75
C TRP A 165 -14.88 8.61 -0.11
N ALA A 166 -14.97 7.49 0.61
CA ALA A 166 -13.79 6.82 1.13
C ALA A 166 -12.85 6.40 -0.02
N ALA A 167 -13.40 5.73 -1.05
CA ALA A 167 -12.64 5.35 -2.24
C ALA A 167 -12.02 6.55 -2.97
N LYS A 168 -12.78 7.64 -3.17
CA LYS A 168 -12.24 8.83 -3.84
C LYS A 168 -11.14 9.53 -3.04
N ILE A 169 -11.30 9.65 -1.72
CA ILE A 169 -10.27 10.27 -0.87
C ILE A 169 -9.01 9.43 -0.90
N ASP A 170 -9.13 8.10 -0.86
CA ASP A 170 -8.00 7.18 -0.99
C ASP A 170 -7.31 7.32 -2.36
N ASP A 171 -8.09 7.37 -3.46
CA ASP A 171 -7.55 7.61 -4.79
C ASP A 171 -6.72 8.91 -4.88
N TYR A 172 -7.17 9.99 -4.27
CA TYR A 172 -6.42 11.26 -4.22
C TYR A 172 -5.20 11.17 -3.31
N ALA A 173 -5.34 10.54 -2.14
CA ALA A 173 -4.24 10.40 -1.19
C ALA A 173 -3.09 9.55 -1.74
N ASN A 174 -3.40 8.58 -2.60
CA ASN A 174 -2.43 7.68 -3.24
C ASN A 174 -1.90 8.18 -4.59
N TYR A 175 -2.43 9.27 -5.14
CA TYR A 175 -2.08 9.73 -6.49
C TYR A 175 -0.57 9.99 -6.67
N ILE A 176 0.05 10.75 -5.78
CA ILE A 176 1.48 11.02 -5.80
C ILE A 176 2.29 9.81 -5.29
N PRO A 177 1.95 9.21 -4.14
CA PRO A 177 2.66 8.05 -3.63
C PRO A 177 2.80 6.88 -4.61
N ALA A 178 1.75 6.53 -5.36
CA ALA A 178 1.81 5.43 -6.32
C ALA A 178 2.83 5.70 -7.45
N ARG A 179 2.88 6.91 -7.95
CA ARG A 179 3.85 7.32 -8.99
C ARG A 179 5.27 7.41 -8.44
N LEU A 180 5.41 7.91 -7.21
CA LEU A 180 6.69 7.89 -6.49
C LEU A 180 7.17 6.46 -6.29
N THR A 181 6.29 5.54 -5.89
CA THR A 181 6.63 4.11 -5.74
C THR A 181 7.13 3.52 -7.04
N ALA A 182 6.46 3.79 -8.17
CA ALA A 182 6.91 3.33 -9.48
C ALA A 182 8.31 3.85 -9.83
N LEU A 183 8.58 5.14 -9.58
CA LEU A 183 9.91 5.73 -9.76
C LEU A 183 10.96 5.04 -8.89
N LEU A 184 10.66 4.85 -7.60
CA LEU A 184 11.58 4.20 -6.67
C LEU A 184 11.88 2.75 -7.05
N ILE A 185 10.90 1.98 -7.55
CA ILE A 185 11.11 0.63 -8.09
C ILE A 185 12.09 0.65 -9.27
N VAL A 186 11.91 1.59 -10.21
CA VAL A 186 12.82 1.75 -11.36
C VAL A 186 14.23 2.14 -10.90
N PHE A 187 14.37 3.03 -9.92
CA PHE A 187 15.67 3.42 -9.37
C PHE A 187 16.31 2.29 -8.57
N ALA A 188 15.54 1.50 -7.80
CA ALA A 188 16.04 0.33 -7.09
C ALA A 188 16.66 -0.70 -8.05
N GLU A 189 15.99 -0.97 -9.18
CA GLU A 189 16.55 -1.84 -10.23
C GLU A 189 17.89 -1.31 -10.75
N LYS A 190 17.98 0.01 -10.98
CA LYS A 190 19.23 0.62 -11.44
C LYS A 190 20.36 0.56 -10.44
N LEU A 191 20.06 0.75 -9.17
CA LEU A 191 21.03 0.66 -8.09
C LEU A 191 21.58 -0.77 -7.97
N MET A 192 20.71 -1.77 -8.10
CA MET A 192 21.06 -3.18 -7.99
C MET A 192 21.70 -3.77 -9.26
N ARG A 193 21.61 -3.08 -10.39
CA ARG A 193 22.19 -3.46 -11.69
C ARG A 193 21.88 -4.87 -12.18
N TRP A 194 20.70 -5.38 -11.89
CA TRP A 194 20.35 -6.76 -12.26
C TRP A 194 20.13 -6.95 -13.76
N LYS A 195 19.52 -5.95 -14.42
CA LYS A 195 19.39 -5.93 -15.87
C LYS A 195 20.02 -4.66 -16.45
N ARG A 196 20.49 -4.74 -17.70
CA ARG A 196 20.96 -3.57 -18.46
C ARG A 196 19.82 -2.76 -19.10
N THR A 197 18.57 -2.97 -18.66
CA THR A 197 17.40 -2.25 -19.17
C THR A 197 17.56 -0.75 -18.90
N SER A 198 17.31 0.09 -19.92
CA SER A 198 17.47 1.53 -19.74
C SER A 198 16.34 2.10 -18.86
N VAL A 199 16.63 3.12 -18.06
CA VAL A 199 15.61 3.84 -17.27
C VAL A 199 14.53 4.41 -18.19
N LYS A 200 14.92 4.95 -19.37
CA LYS A 200 13.99 5.50 -20.35
C LYS A 200 12.99 4.44 -20.82
N TRP A 201 13.44 3.21 -21.06
CA TRP A 201 12.56 2.11 -21.46
C TRP A 201 11.58 1.75 -20.33
N LEU A 202 12.09 1.57 -19.10
CA LEU A 202 11.25 1.25 -17.94
C LEU A 202 10.21 2.35 -17.67
N MET A 203 10.60 3.62 -17.76
CA MET A 203 9.67 4.74 -17.59
C MET A 203 8.62 4.80 -18.71
N GLY A 204 9.01 4.49 -19.96
CA GLY A 204 8.08 4.36 -21.07
C GLY A 204 7.10 3.20 -20.87
N PHE A 205 7.57 2.07 -20.35
CA PHE A 205 6.74 0.93 -19.99
C PHE A 205 5.73 1.28 -18.88
N VAL A 206 6.20 1.91 -17.80
CA VAL A 206 5.33 2.38 -16.70
C VAL A 206 4.30 3.39 -17.23
N GLY A 207 4.68 4.32 -18.08
CA GLY A 207 3.75 5.29 -18.68
C GLY A 207 2.67 4.62 -19.55
N ARG A 208 3.04 3.55 -20.27
CA ARG A 208 2.10 2.80 -21.14
C ARG A 208 1.07 2.01 -20.32
N TYR A 209 1.51 1.31 -19.28
CA TYR A 209 0.68 0.35 -18.57
C TYR A 209 0.09 0.87 -17.26
N GLY A 210 0.74 1.82 -16.59
CA GLY A 210 0.35 2.29 -15.26
C GLY A 210 -1.04 2.91 -15.18
N SER A 211 -1.53 3.49 -16.29
CA SER A 211 -2.86 4.09 -16.37
C SER A 211 -3.97 3.12 -16.82
N GLN A 212 -3.63 1.89 -17.19
CA GLN A 212 -4.59 0.91 -17.74
C GLN A 212 -5.34 0.12 -16.67
N HIS A 213 -4.93 0.22 -15.40
CA HIS A 213 -5.56 -0.47 -14.29
C HIS A 213 -6.91 0.18 -13.91
N ALA A 214 -7.84 -0.61 -13.34
CA ALA A 214 -9.14 -0.12 -12.87
C ALA A 214 -9.04 0.90 -11.71
N SER A 215 -8.00 0.76 -10.86
CA SER A 215 -7.59 1.79 -9.90
C SER A 215 -6.66 2.80 -10.58
N PRO A 216 -6.83 4.10 -10.35
CA PRO A 216 -5.95 5.12 -10.92
C PRO A 216 -4.51 5.08 -10.36
N ASN A 217 -4.29 4.28 -9.32
CA ASN A 217 -3.04 4.23 -8.55
C ASN A 217 -2.32 2.89 -8.62
N SER A 218 -2.99 1.76 -8.37
CA SER A 218 -2.36 0.43 -8.25
C SER A 218 -1.58 0.01 -9.49
N GLY A 219 -2.02 0.43 -10.69
CA GLY A 219 -1.35 0.08 -11.94
C GLY A 219 0.07 0.63 -12.08
N TRP A 220 0.43 1.73 -11.41
CA TRP A 220 1.75 2.35 -11.52
C TRP A 220 2.86 1.50 -10.88
N PRO A 221 2.76 1.10 -9.61
CA PRO A 221 3.73 0.20 -9.00
C PRO A 221 3.70 -1.21 -9.61
N GLU A 222 2.53 -1.72 -10.01
CA GLU A 222 2.42 -3.00 -10.73
C GLU A 222 3.16 -2.95 -12.06
N ALA A 223 2.99 -1.89 -12.87
CA ALA A 223 3.69 -1.72 -14.13
C ALA A 223 5.21 -1.58 -13.93
N ALA A 224 5.65 -0.86 -12.91
CA ALA A 224 7.08 -0.75 -12.61
C ALA A 224 7.68 -2.11 -12.28
N LEU A 225 7.03 -2.90 -11.42
CA LEU A 225 7.52 -4.23 -11.05
C LEU A 225 7.45 -5.21 -12.23
N ALA A 226 6.36 -5.21 -13.01
CA ALA A 226 6.24 -6.04 -14.22
C ALA A 226 7.34 -5.73 -15.24
N GLY A 227 7.63 -4.44 -15.49
CA GLY A 227 8.70 -4.01 -16.38
C GLY A 227 10.09 -4.43 -15.91
N VAL A 228 10.36 -4.33 -14.62
CA VAL A 228 11.63 -4.76 -14.02
C VAL A 228 11.81 -6.27 -14.10
N LEU A 229 10.76 -7.03 -13.83
CA LEU A 229 10.78 -8.49 -13.90
C LEU A 229 10.72 -8.99 -15.35
N ASP A 230 10.26 -8.18 -16.30
CA ASP A 230 9.99 -8.57 -17.68
C ASP A 230 8.93 -9.69 -17.73
N CYS A 231 7.78 -9.41 -17.15
CA CYS A 231 6.66 -10.35 -17.04
C CYS A 231 5.33 -9.62 -17.26
N GLN A 232 4.24 -10.38 -17.21
CA GLN A 232 2.89 -9.87 -17.36
C GLN A 232 2.10 -10.06 -16.06
N PHE A 233 1.40 -9.00 -15.62
CA PHE A 233 0.41 -9.01 -14.56
C PHE A 233 -1.00 -8.76 -15.12
N GLY A 234 -2.03 -8.81 -14.25
CA GLY A 234 -3.41 -8.58 -14.67
C GLY A 234 -4.11 -9.83 -15.18
N GLY A 235 -5.10 -9.61 -16.05
CA GLY A 235 -6.00 -10.66 -16.53
C GLY A 235 -7.33 -10.72 -15.78
N GLY A 236 -8.16 -11.72 -16.13
CA GLY A 236 -9.47 -11.88 -15.53
C GLY A 236 -9.43 -12.61 -14.19
N HIS A 237 -10.17 -12.09 -13.21
CA HIS A 237 -10.27 -12.69 -11.87
C HIS A 237 -11.70 -12.66 -11.36
N ASN A 238 -12.04 -13.59 -10.47
CA ASN A 238 -13.33 -13.61 -9.79
C ASN A 238 -13.22 -12.85 -8.44
N TYR A 239 -14.18 -11.96 -8.20
CA TYR A 239 -14.37 -11.27 -6.93
C TYR A 239 -15.78 -11.53 -6.44
N PHE A 240 -15.93 -12.20 -5.29
CA PHE A 240 -17.23 -12.52 -4.70
C PHE A 240 -18.19 -13.21 -5.69
N GLY A 241 -17.68 -14.11 -6.54
CA GLY A 241 -18.44 -14.83 -7.55
C GLY A 241 -18.74 -14.05 -8.84
N VAL A 242 -18.25 -12.82 -8.99
CA VAL A 242 -18.39 -12.00 -10.20
C VAL A 242 -17.05 -11.93 -10.93
N TYR A 243 -17.08 -12.28 -12.22
CA TYR A 243 -15.88 -12.17 -13.06
C TYR A 243 -15.59 -10.69 -13.36
N PHE A 244 -14.35 -10.27 -13.09
CA PHE A 244 -13.84 -8.94 -13.38
C PHE A 244 -12.57 -9.04 -14.23
N TYR A 245 -12.60 -8.42 -15.40
CA TYR A 245 -11.44 -8.36 -16.29
C TYR A 245 -10.56 -7.15 -15.93
N LYS A 246 -9.30 -7.42 -15.62
CA LYS A 246 -8.25 -6.40 -15.51
C LYS A 246 -7.41 -6.44 -16.80
N PRO A 247 -7.13 -5.30 -17.43
CA PRO A 247 -6.19 -5.26 -18.55
C PRO A 247 -4.85 -5.87 -18.15
N PHE A 248 -4.19 -6.52 -19.10
CA PHE A 248 -2.85 -7.03 -18.86
C PHE A 248 -1.85 -5.89 -18.77
N ILE A 249 -0.91 -6.01 -17.85
CA ILE A 249 0.21 -5.11 -17.63
C ILE A 249 1.48 -5.85 -18.04
N GLY A 250 2.04 -5.49 -19.19
CA GLY A 250 3.24 -6.12 -19.75
C GLY A 250 2.96 -6.96 -20.99
N ASP A 251 4.03 -7.17 -21.78
CA ASP A 251 3.96 -7.78 -23.12
C ASP A 251 4.30 -9.29 -23.09
N TYR A 252 4.98 -9.77 -22.03
CA TYR A 252 5.55 -11.12 -22.00
C TYR A 252 4.93 -12.01 -20.94
N PRO A 253 3.98 -12.89 -21.34
CA PRO A 253 3.41 -13.90 -20.43
C PRO A 253 4.45 -15.02 -20.19
N ARG A 254 5.22 -14.90 -19.14
CA ARG A 254 6.16 -15.93 -18.71
C ARG A 254 5.85 -16.44 -17.30
N LEU A 255 6.34 -17.62 -16.98
CA LEU A 255 6.19 -18.19 -15.65
C LEU A 255 7.06 -17.40 -14.64
N LEU A 256 6.45 -17.03 -13.53
CA LEU A 256 7.14 -16.44 -12.40
C LEU A 256 7.82 -17.53 -11.55
N THR A 257 9.04 -17.26 -11.15
CA THR A 257 9.91 -18.17 -10.42
C THR A 257 10.21 -17.65 -9.02
N THR A 258 10.78 -18.51 -8.18
CA THR A 258 11.30 -18.13 -6.86
C THR A 258 12.41 -17.07 -6.95
N ALA A 259 13.18 -17.04 -8.06
CA ALA A 259 14.15 -15.98 -8.31
C ALA A 259 13.46 -14.60 -8.51
N ASP A 260 12.32 -14.56 -9.19
CA ASP A 260 11.54 -13.34 -9.35
C ASP A 260 10.98 -12.85 -8.02
N MET A 261 10.54 -13.76 -7.17
CA MET A 261 10.14 -13.42 -5.80
C MET A 261 11.28 -12.75 -5.03
N TRP A 262 12.46 -13.39 -4.96
CA TRP A 262 13.58 -12.82 -4.23
C TRP A 262 13.98 -11.44 -4.74
N ARG A 263 13.99 -11.27 -6.06
CA ARG A 263 14.25 -9.99 -6.70
C ARG A 263 13.23 -8.94 -6.29
N SER A 264 11.94 -9.28 -6.31
CA SER A 264 10.85 -8.38 -5.90
C SER A 264 10.95 -7.98 -4.43
N LEU A 265 11.31 -8.92 -3.54
CA LEU A 265 11.50 -8.63 -2.12
C LEU A 265 12.69 -7.70 -1.86
N GLN A 266 13.79 -7.87 -2.61
CA GLN A 266 14.95 -6.98 -2.53
C GLN A 266 14.63 -5.58 -3.05
N ILE A 267 13.88 -5.46 -4.16
CA ILE A 267 13.36 -4.17 -4.65
C ILE A 267 12.50 -3.50 -3.58
N ALA A 268 11.56 -4.22 -2.99
CA ALA A 268 10.69 -3.67 -1.95
C ALA A 268 11.49 -3.13 -0.75
N MET A 269 12.52 -3.88 -0.32
CA MET A 269 13.41 -3.43 0.75
C MET A 269 14.23 -2.19 0.34
N ALA A 270 14.73 -2.13 -0.90
CA ALA A 270 15.47 -0.98 -1.39
C ALA A 270 14.58 0.28 -1.47
N VAL A 271 13.34 0.15 -1.93
CA VAL A 271 12.37 1.24 -1.95
C VAL A 271 12.09 1.76 -0.54
N GLU A 272 11.88 0.86 0.43
CA GLU A 272 11.71 1.22 1.84
C GLU A 272 12.93 2.01 2.38
N MET A 273 14.14 1.51 2.13
CA MET A 273 15.37 2.19 2.55
C MET A 273 15.58 3.54 1.85
N MET A 274 15.23 3.68 0.58
CA MET A 274 15.28 4.96 -0.13
C MET A 274 14.30 5.98 0.45
N MET A 275 13.09 5.56 0.82
CA MET A 275 12.11 6.44 1.47
C MET A 275 12.60 6.90 2.84
N VAL A 276 13.13 6.00 3.66
CA VAL A 276 13.71 6.36 4.95
C VAL A 276 14.91 7.30 4.77
N GLY A 277 15.79 7.03 3.81
CA GLY A 277 16.92 7.90 3.47
C GLY A 277 16.47 9.30 3.04
N LEU A 278 15.42 9.40 2.22
CA LEU A 278 14.83 10.68 1.83
C LEU A 278 14.28 11.45 3.04
N MET A 279 13.60 10.78 3.96
CA MET A 279 13.08 11.39 5.18
C MET A 279 14.21 11.93 6.05
N LEU A 280 15.27 11.15 6.26
CA LEU A 280 16.43 11.59 7.03
C LEU A 280 17.12 12.78 6.38
N LEU A 281 17.25 12.78 5.05
CA LEU A 281 17.84 13.89 4.32
C LEU A 281 17.03 15.18 4.50
N VAL A 282 15.70 15.10 4.37
CA VAL A 282 14.83 16.29 4.58
C VAL A 282 14.92 16.80 6.02
N MET A 283 14.99 15.91 7.02
CA MET A 283 15.14 16.28 8.44
C MET A 283 16.50 16.92 8.76
N LEU A 284 17.54 16.65 7.95
CA LEU A 284 18.87 17.24 8.15
C LEU A 284 19.02 18.62 7.49
N ILE A 285 18.17 18.93 6.51
CA ILE A 285 18.23 20.19 5.74
C ILE A 285 17.25 21.25 6.29
N GLY A 286 16.15 20.83 6.91
CA GLY A 286 15.12 21.70 7.51
C GLY A 286 15.29 21.87 8.97
#